data_c1aaf085a5a3d2d41ddcb530147f1f22
#
_entry.id   c1aaf085a5a3d2d41ddcb530147f1f22
#
_cell.length_a   1.000
_cell.length_b   1.000
_cell.length_c   1.000
_cell.angle_alpha   90.00
_cell.angle_beta   90.00
_cell.angle_gamma   90.00
#
_symmetry.space_group_name_H-M   'P 1'
#
loop_
_entity.id
_entity.type
_entity.pdbx_description
1 polymer ?
#
loop_
_entity_poly.entity_id
_entity_poly.type
_entity_poly.pdbx_seq_one_letter_code
_entity_poly.pdbx_strand_id
1 'polypeptide(L)'
;MYFTEKQLRIMEFIQQFREERGISPTLDEIASNFGVTKITVFEHVNQLERKGALKREKFRARSIELLAPVEERKARYSMPLMGNFREGLPIEATEEREDLNISEMLPYGRNFFALRVRGDELASDHLTDGDLIIAEKRELVDKGDVVVAVLNGGKACLKKFYREENQIRLQSPNGSMESEMVTHADIRGVVVGILRRFDEAPI
;
A
#
# COMPACT_ATOMS: atom_id res chain seq x y z
N MET A 1 7.75 -8.52 2.70
CA MET A 1 8.93 -7.64 2.77
C MET A 1 8.73 -6.55 1.73
N TYR A 2 8.66 -5.28 2.13
CA TYR A 2 8.27 -4.17 1.26
C TYR A 2 9.48 -3.47 0.65
N PHE A 3 9.37 -3.09 -0.63
CA PHE A 3 10.34 -2.27 -1.33
C PHE A 3 9.78 -0.86 -1.53
N THR A 4 10.62 0.16 -1.43
CA THR A 4 10.22 1.52 -1.80
C THR A 4 10.18 1.64 -3.33
N GLU A 5 9.44 2.63 -3.85
CA GLU A 5 9.42 2.92 -5.30
C GLU A 5 10.85 3.07 -5.88
N LYS A 6 11.72 3.81 -5.18
CA LYS A 6 13.13 3.96 -5.58
C LYS A 6 13.87 2.62 -5.63
N GLN A 7 13.60 1.73 -4.67
CA GLN A 7 14.22 0.40 -4.65
C GLN A 7 13.74 -0.47 -5.81
N LEU A 8 12.45 -0.43 -6.15
CA LEU A 8 11.90 -1.14 -7.31
C LEU A 8 12.51 -0.62 -8.61
N ARG A 9 12.52 0.69 -8.81
CA ARG A 9 13.11 1.32 -9.99
C ARG A 9 14.60 0.97 -10.15
N ILE A 10 15.34 0.89 -9.04
CA ILE A 10 16.75 0.45 -9.06
C ILE A 10 16.84 -1.02 -9.50
N MET A 11 15.98 -1.90 -9.01
CA MET A 11 15.96 -3.31 -9.43
C MET A 11 15.57 -3.46 -10.89
N GLU A 12 14.56 -2.74 -11.37
CA GLU A 12 14.15 -2.70 -12.78
C GLU A 12 15.31 -2.26 -13.67
N PHE A 13 16.00 -1.18 -13.31
CA PHE A 13 17.17 -0.73 -14.04
C PHE A 13 18.29 -1.76 -14.08
N ILE A 14 18.58 -2.43 -12.95
CA ILE A 14 19.60 -3.49 -12.90
C ILE A 14 19.21 -4.64 -13.82
N GLN A 15 17.95 -5.06 -13.83
CA GLN A 15 17.46 -6.12 -14.69
C GLN A 15 17.58 -5.75 -16.16
N GLN A 16 17.02 -4.60 -16.56
CA GLN A 16 17.07 -4.11 -17.93
C GLN A 16 18.52 -3.96 -18.43
N PHE A 17 19.39 -3.37 -17.61
CA PHE A 17 20.80 -3.20 -17.96
C PHE A 17 21.50 -4.53 -18.22
N ARG A 18 21.17 -5.57 -17.43
CA ARG A 18 21.69 -6.94 -17.64
C ARG A 18 21.14 -7.57 -18.90
N GLU A 19 19.87 -7.41 -19.20
CA GLU A 19 19.24 -7.92 -20.43
C GLU A 19 19.86 -7.29 -21.70
N GLU A 20 20.09 -5.97 -21.66
CA GLU A 20 20.63 -5.24 -22.80
C GLU A 20 22.15 -5.45 -23.00
N ARG A 21 22.91 -5.56 -21.91
CA ARG A 21 24.38 -5.53 -21.94
C ARG A 21 25.07 -6.80 -21.49
N GLY A 22 24.32 -7.79 -20.99
CA GLY A 22 24.86 -9.05 -20.50
C GLY A 22 25.67 -8.96 -19.18
N ILE A 23 25.78 -7.75 -18.59
CA ILE A 23 26.57 -7.48 -17.40
C ILE A 23 25.77 -6.63 -16.41
N SER A 24 26.08 -6.74 -15.12
CA SER A 24 25.43 -5.89 -14.11
C SER A 24 26.00 -4.47 -14.12
N PRO A 25 25.14 -3.45 -13.83
CA PRO A 25 25.61 -2.09 -13.71
C PRO A 25 26.50 -1.90 -12.47
N THR A 26 27.37 -0.90 -12.52
CA THR A 26 28.10 -0.36 -11.36
C THR A 26 27.19 0.59 -10.55
N LEU A 27 27.56 0.88 -9.30
CA LEU A 27 26.86 1.89 -8.51
C LEU A 27 26.90 3.28 -9.13
N ASP A 28 27.96 3.61 -9.88
CA ASP A 28 28.10 4.90 -10.57
C ASP A 28 27.15 4.99 -11.77
N GLU A 29 26.97 3.90 -12.53
CA GLU A 29 26.02 3.85 -13.64
C GLU A 29 24.57 3.95 -13.14
N ILE A 30 24.25 3.30 -12.00
CA ILE A 30 22.93 3.45 -11.36
C ILE A 30 22.76 4.91 -10.89
N ALA A 31 23.75 5.48 -10.20
CA ALA A 31 23.70 6.85 -9.71
C ALA A 31 23.46 7.86 -10.85
N SER A 32 24.18 7.69 -11.96
CA SER A 32 24.04 8.53 -13.14
C SER A 32 22.64 8.43 -13.77
N ASN A 33 22.07 7.21 -13.84
CA ASN A 33 20.74 7.01 -14.43
C ASN A 33 19.63 7.68 -13.59
N PHE A 34 19.77 7.69 -12.27
CA PHE A 34 18.75 8.27 -11.36
C PHE A 34 19.04 9.72 -10.94
N GLY A 35 20.14 10.32 -11.36
CA GLY A 35 20.53 11.68 -10.99
C GLY A 35 20.79 11.83 -9.48
N VAL A 36 21.28 10.78 -8.82
CA VAL A 36 21.58 10.76 -7.38
C VAL A 36 23.05 10.48 -7.10
N THR A 37 23.49 10.64 -5.87
CA THR A 37 24.88 10.33 -5.49
C THR A 37 25.10 8.82 -5.40
N LYS A 38 26.33 8.38 -5.62
CA LYS A 38 26.77 6.99 -5.39
C LYS A 38 26.48 6.50 -3.97
N ILE A 39 26.58 7.39 -2.97
CA ILE A 39 26.30 7.08 -1.57
C ILE A 39 24.82 6.71 -1.41
N THR A 40 23.92 7.47 -2.01
CA THR A 40 22.47 7.19 -1.98
C THR A 40 22.15 5.84 -2.61
N VAL A 41 22.75 5.53 -3.77
CA VAL A 41 22.59 4.22 -4.41
C VAL A 41 23.13 3.10 -3.54
N PHE A 42 24.31 3.30 -2.94
CA PHE A 42 24.92 2.32 -2.03
C PHE A 42 24.00 1.98 -0.86
N GLU A 43 23.34 2.98 -0.26
CA GLU A 43 22.37 2.76 0.82
C GLU A 43 21.16 1.95 0.36
N HIS A 44 20.59 2.28 -0.80
CA HIS A 44 19.47 1.52 -1.36
C HIS A 44 19.86 0.08 -1.69
N VAL A 45 21.02 -0.14 -2.30
CA VAL A 45 21.54 -1.47 -2.61
C VAL A 45 21.81 -2.29 -1.34
N ASN A 46 22.36 -1.67 -0.29
CA ASN A 46 22.51 -2.33 1.02
C ASN A 46 21.18 -2.76 1.62
N GLN A 47 20.16 -1.90 1.52
CA GLN A 47 18.83 -2.23 2.01
C GLN A 47 18.20 -3.37 1.19
N LEU A 48 18.38 -3.37 -0.13
CA LEU A 48 17.92 -4.44 -1.02
C LEU A 48 18.62 -5.77 -0.72
N GLU A 49 19.91 -5.74 -0.43
CA GLU A 49 20.69 -6.91 -0.01
C GLU A 49 20.18 -7.47 1.33
N ARG A 50 19.97 -6.61 2.34
CA ARG A 50 19.37 -7.01 3.64
C ARG A 50 17.96 -7.58 3.49
N LYS A 51 17.21 -7.09 2.52
CA LYS A 51 15.88 -7.58 2.15
C LYS A 51 15.92 -8.86 1.28
N GLY A 52 17.10 -9.42 1.00
CA GLY A 52 17.22 -10.61 0.16
C GLY A 52 16.71 -10.42 -1.27
N ALA A 53 16.73 -9.19 -1.79
CA ALA A 53 16.30 -8.89 -3.15
C ALA A 53 17.41 -9.05 -4.16
N LEU A 54 18.63 -8.83 -3.74
CA LEU A 54 19.84 -8.99 -4.52
C LEU A 54 20.97 -9.50 -3.63
N LYS A 55 22.02 -9.97 -4.28
CA LYS A 55 23.32 -10.26 -3.66
C LYS A 55 24.41 -9.56 -4.44
N ARG A 56 25.53 -9.29 -3.80
CA ARG A 56 26.74 -8.75 -4.44
C ARG A 56 28.00 -9.22 -3.73
N GLU A 57 29.10 -9.25 -4.45
CA GLU A 57 30.42 -9.48 -3.87
C GLU A 57 31.00 -8.15 -3.42
N LYS A 58 31.48 -8.09 -2.16
CA LYS A 58 32.15 -6.88 -1.64
C LYS A 58 33.42 -6.60 -2.44
N PHE A 59 33.66 -5.34 -2.73
CA PHE A 59 34.84 -4.83 -3.46
C PHE A 59 34.96 -5.31 -4.92
N ARG A 60 33.91 -5.92 -5.48
CA ARG A 60 33.89 -6.35 -6.88
C ARG A 60 32.85 -5.51 -7.64
N ALA A 61 33.32 -4.80 -8.68
CA ALA A 61 32.42 -4.10 -9.58
C ALA A 61 31.57 -5.12 -10.38
N ARG A 62 30.35 -4.70 -10.82
CA ARG A 62 29.46 -5.51 -11.66
C ARG A 62 29.06 -6.87 -11.07
N SER A 63 29.06 -6.94 -9.73
CA SER A 63 28.73 -8.17 -8.99
C SER A 63 27.28 -8.22 -8.47
N ILE A 64 26.48 -7.21 -8.78
CA ILE A 64 25.09 -7.17 -8.35
C ILE A 64 24.29 -8.22 -9.12
N GLU A 65 23.63 -9.11 -8.40
CA GLU A 65 22.77 -10.14 -8.95
C GLU A 65 21.40 -10.10 -8.27
N LEU A 66 20.32 -9.95 -9.04
CA LEU A 66 18.96 -10.04 -8.53
C LEU A 66 18.65 -11.51 -8.21
N LEU A 67 18.10 -11.76 -7.02
CA LEU A 67 17.76 -13.11 -6.57
C LEU A 67 16.42 -13.61 -7.11
N ALA A 68 15.59 -12.71 -7.66
CA ALA A 68 14.41 -13.05 -8.44
C ALA A 68 14.09 -11.89 -9.40
N PRO A 69 13.52 -12.17 -10.58
CA PRO A 69 13.04 -11.14 -11.50
C PRO A 69 12.04 -10.19 -10.83
N VAL A 70 12.04 -8.93 -11.27
CA VAL A 70 11.13 -7.91 -10.71
C VAL A 70 9.68 -8.26 -11.04
N GLU A 71 9.44 -8.85 -12.22
CA GLU A 71 8.14 -9.30 -12.69
C GLU A 71 7.55 -10.39 -11.79
N GLU A 72 8.33 -11.36 -11.37
CA GLU A 72 7.87 -12.40 -10.42
C GLU A 72 7.47 -11.83 -9.08
N ARG A 73 8.07 -10.70 -8.68
CA ARG A 73 7.75 -10.00 -7.44
C ARG A 73 6.49 -9.14 -7.58
N LYS A 74 6.27 -8.54 -8.75
CA LYS A 74 5.04 -7.84 -9.10
C LYS A 74 3.88 -8.81 -9.24
N ALA A 75 4.09 -9.95 -9.88
CA ALA A 75 3.08 -10.98 -10.11
C ALA A 75 2.52 -11.60 -8.83
N ARG A 76 3.25 -11.58 -7.71
CA ARG A 76 2.76 -12.10 -6.42
C ARG A 76 1.55 -11.34 -5.86
N TYR A 77 1.31 -10.12 -6.32
CA TYR A 77 0.23 -9.26 -5.86
C TYR A 77 -0.76 -8.93 -6.98
N SER A 78 -0.59 -9.57 -8.14
CA SER A 78 -1.50 -9.45 -9.29
C SER A 78 -2.34 -10.71 -9.42
N MET A 79 -3.61 -10.50 -9.74
CA MET A 79 -4.55 -11.57 -10.03
C MET A 79 -5.48 -11.15 -11.17
N PRO A 80 -5.91 -12.06 -12.05
CA PRO A 80 -6.81 -11.70 -13.13
C PRO A 80 -8.17 -11.26 -12.56
N LEU A 81 -8.67 -10.12 -13.03
CA LEU A 81 -10.05 -9.71 -12.81
C LEU A 81 -10.94 -10.48 -13.77
N MET A 82 -11.66 -11.46 -13.25
CA MET A 82 -12.46 -12.38 -14.07
C MET A 82 -13.79 -11.80 -14.54
N GLY A 83 -14.26 -10.71 -13.94
CA GLY A 83 -15.51 -10.08 -14.30
C GLY A 83 -16.29 -9.53 -13.11
N ASN A 84 -17.57 -9.24 -13.35
CA ASN A 84 -18.49 -8.69 -12.35
C ASN A 84 -19.34 -9.81 -11.75
N PHE A 85 -19.40 -9.85 -10.43
CA PHE A 85 -20.23 -10.79 -9.68
C PHE A 85 -21.48 -10.10 -9.17
N ARG A 86 -22.65 -10.72 -9.45
CA ARG A 86 -23.94 -10.37 -8.84
C ARG A 86 -24.60 -11.66 -8.37
N GLU A 87 -25.08 -11.67 -7.14
CA GLU A 87 -25.75 -12.84 -6.59
C GLU A 87 -26.98 -13.25 -7.45
N GLY A 88 -27.10 -14.54 -7.73
CA GLY A 88 -28.18 -15.09 -8.52
C GLY A 88 -28.04 -14.93 -10.04
N LEU A 89 -26.98 -14.30 -10.53
CA LEU A 89 -26.69 -14.13 -11.95
C LEU A 89 -25.37 -14.80 -12.34
N PRO A 90 -25.19 -15.18 -13.62
CA PRO A 90 -23.88 -15.62 -14.11
C PRO A 90 -22.82 -14.52 -13.92
N ILE A 91 -21.55 -14.92 -13.75
CA ILE A 91 -20.43 -13.96 -13.76
C ILE A 91 -20.36 -13.32 -15.15
N GLU A 92 -20.49 -12.01 -15.19
CA GLU A 92 -20.28 -11.22 -16.41
C GLU A 92 -18.78 -11.07 -16.63
N ALA A 93 -18.21 -11.84 -17.55
CA ALA A 93 -16.79 -11.75 -17.86
C ALA A 93 -16.43 -10.36 -18.42
N THR A 94 -15.26 -9.85 -18.07
CA THR A 94 -14.69 -8.65 -18.69
C THR A 94 -14.31 -8.96 -20.15
N GLU A 95 -14.66 -8.07 -21.08
CA GLU A 95 -14.32 -8.23 -22.50
C GLU A 95 -12.80 -8.18 -22.74
N GLU A 96 -12.09 -7.38 -21.93
CA GLU A 96 -10.64 -7.27 -21.95
C GLU A 96 -10.04 -7.95 -20.71
N ARG A 97 -8.90 -8.59 -20.92
CA ARG A 97 -8.13 -9.18 -19.80
C ARG A 97 -7.51 -8.06 -18.98
N GLU A 98 -7.99 -7.90 -17.77
CA GLU A 98 -7.49 -6.96 -16.80
C GLU A 98 -6.83 -7.71 -15.63
N ASP A 99 -5.66 -7.27 -15.22
CA ASP A 99 -4.98 -7.80 -14.03
C ASP A 99 -5.12 -6.80 -12.88
N LEU A 100 -5.77 -7.24 -11.80
CA LEU A 100 -5.85 -6.48 -10.56
C LEU A 100 -4.53 -6.61 -9.80
N ASN A 101 -3.79 -5.52 -9.72
CA ASN A 101 -2.55 -5.47 -8.94
C ASN A 101 -2.83 -4.80 -7.57
N ILE A 102 -2.89 -5.61 -6.52
CA ILE A 102 -3.17 -5.11 -5.16
C ILE A 102 -2.11 -4.08 -4.71
N SER A 103 -0.86 -4.18 -5.20
CA SER A 103 0.19 -3.23 -4.84
C SER A 103 -0.06 -1.81 -5.39
N GLU A 104 -0.90 -1.66 -6.43
CA GLU A 104 -1.29 -0.35 -6.95
C GLU A 104 -2.32 0.35 -6.07
N MET A 105 -3.12 -0.43 -5.32
CA MET A 105 -4.03 0.11 -4.32
C MET A 105 -3.29 0.67 -3.10
N LEU A 106 -2.04 0.23 -2.88
CA LEU A 106 -1.16 0.65 -1.79
C LEU A 106 0.15 1.17 -2.37
N PRO A 107 0.16 2.35 -3.04
CA PRO A 107 1.31 2.84 -3.78
C PRO A 107 2.53 3.04 -2.87
N TYR A 108 3.69 2.71 -3.43
CA TYR A 108 4.97 2.85 -2.73
C TYR A 108 5.28 4.30 -2.36
N GLY A 109 6.02 4.46 -1.27
CA GLY A 109 6.42 5.79 -0.78
C GLY A 109 5.41 6.46 0.14
N ARG A 110 4.23 5.86 0.33
CA ARG A 110 3.24 6.29 1.30
C ARG A 110 3.30 5.42 2.56
N ASN A 111 2.88 5.96 3.67
CA ASN A 111 2.89 5.28 4.97
C ASN A 111 1.51 4.66 5.24
N PHE A 112 1.43 3.34 5.19
CA PHE A 112 0.22 2.60 5.54
C PHE A 112 0.36 1.90 6.87
N PHE A 113 -0.77 1.72 7.55
CA PHE A 113 -0.90 0.87 8.71
C PHE A 113 -2.21 0.10 8.65
N ALA A 114 -2.30 -0.99 9.38
CA ALA A 114 -3.52 -1.78 9.49
C ALA A 114 -4.00 -1.81 10.94
N LEU A 115 -5.31 -1.79 11.12
CA LEU A 115 -5.98 -1.99 12.40
C LEU A 115 -6.91 -3.19 12.28
N ARG A 116 -6.87 -4.07 13.27
CA ARG A 116 -7.82 -5.18 13.36
C ARG A 116 -9.07 -4.74 14.10
N VAL A 117 -10.22 -4.95 13.48
CA VAL A 117 -11.53 -4.76 14.12
C VAL A 117 -11.69 -5.81 15.22
N ARG A 118 -12.17 -5.38 16.37
CA ARG A 118 -12.54 -6.24 17.50
C ARG A 118 -13.93 -5.86 17.97
N GLY A 119 -14.77 -6.89 18.15
CA GLY A 119 -16.16 -6.72 18.55
C GLY A 119 -17.09 -6.35 17.38
N ASP A 120 -18.34 -6.07 17.72
CA ASP A 120 -19.43 -5.87 16.75
C ASP A 120 -19.90 -4.41 16.64
N GLU A 121 -19.20 -3.48 17.29
CA GLU A 121 -19.61 -2.07 17.34
C GLU A 121 -19.62 -1.38 15.98
N LEU A 122 -18.88 -1.93 15.01
CA LEU A 122 -18.84 -1.44 13.62
C LEU A 122 -19.70 -2.25 12.65
N ALA A 123 -20.56 -3.15 13.16
CA ALA A 123 -21.43 -3.99 12.31
C ALA A 123 -22.37 -3.15 11.45
N SER A 124 -22.87 -2.02 11.97
CA SER A 124 -23.69 -1.07 11.20
C SER A 124 -22.94 -0.42 10.03
N ASP A 125 -21.62 -0.35 10.10
CA ASP A 125 -20.73 0.14 9.04
C ASP A 125 -20.22 -1.01 8.15
N HIS A 126 -20.86 -2.20 8.24
CA HIS A 126 -20.52 -3.42 7.50
C HIS A 126 -19.15 -4.02 7.81
N LEU A 127 -18.57 -3.70 8.97
CA LEU A 127 -17.34 -4.27 9.48
C LEU A 127 -17.63 -5.31 10.56
N THR A 128 -16.90 -6.40 10.55
CA THR A 128 -17.04 -7.51 11.51
C THR A 128 -15.75 -7.73 12.28
N ASP A 129 -15.86 -8.44 13.39
CA ASP A 129 -14.67 -8.87 14.15
C ASP A 129 -13.70 -9.61 13.23
N GLY A 130 -12.42 -9.30 13.35
CA GLY A 130 -11.34 -9.87 12.54
C GLY A 130 -11.00 -9.12 11.27
N ASP A 131 -11.86 -8.24 10.74
CA ASP A 131 -11.54 -7.41 9.57
C ASP A 131 -10.28 -6.58 9.80
N LEU A 132 -9.54 -6.33 8.72
CA LEU A 132 -8.41 -5.42 8.72
C LEU A 132 -8.78 -4.13 7.99
N ILE A 133 -8.76 -3.03 8.71
CA ILE A 133 -8.87 -1.67 8.14
C ILE A 133 -7.47 -1.26 7.72
N ILE A 134 -7.28 -0.96 6.43
CA ILE A 134 -6.02 -0.46 5.88
C ILE A 134 -6.15 1.05 5.73
N ALA A 135 -5.27 1.79 6.38
CA ALA A 135 -5.30 3.25 6.37
C ALA A 135 -3.95 3.85 5.97
N GLU A 136 -4.00 4.92 5.23
CA GLU A 136 -2.85 5.74 4.85
C GLU A 136 -2.66 6.87 5.86
N LYS A 137 -1.45 6.99 6.41
CA LYS A 137 -1.07 8.14 7.24
C LYS A 137 -0.73 9.30 6.31
N ARG A 138 -1.61 10.28 6.19
CA ARG A 138 -1.40 11.50 5.41
C ARG A 138 -1.89 12.72 6.17
N GLU A 139 -1.28 13.87 5.88
CA GLU A 139 -1.59 15.14 6.56
C GLU A 139 -2.87 15.81 6.02
N LEU A 140 -3.12 15.61 4.73
CA LEU A 140 -4.28 16.17 4.05
C LEU A 140 -5.40 15.13 3.99
N VAL A 141 -6.56 15.53 4.47
CA VAL A 141 -7.79 14.74 4.46
C VAL A 141 -8.83 15.49 3.64
N ASP A 142 -9.36 14.82 2.64
CA ASP A 142 -10.37 15.38 1.75
C ASP A 142 -11.78 15.22 2.31
N LYS A 143 -12.69 16.06 1.82
CA LYS A 143 -14.10 16.01 2.19
C LYS A 143 -14.70 14.66 1.76
N GLY A 144 -15.25 13.93 2.72
CA GLY A 144 -15.89 12.63 2.48
C GLY A 144 -14.96 11.43 2.65
N ASP A 145 -13.66 11.66 2.89
CA ASP A 145 -12.75 10.58 3.25
C ASP A 145 -13.24 9.84 4.50
N VAL A 146 -13.12 8.53 4.48
CA VAL A 146 -13.32 7.71 5.69
C VAL A 146 -12.01 7.73 6.48
N VAL A 147 -12.07 8.18 7.72
CA VAL A 147 -10.89 8.35 8.57
C VAL A 147 -10.95 7.48 9.82
N VAL A 148 -9.78 7.06 10.26
CA VAL A 148 -9.55 6.63 11.63
C VAL A 148 -9.18 7.87 12.43
N ALA A 149 -10.02 8.24 13.38
CA ALA A 149 -9.82 9.41 14.23
C ALA A 149 -9.84 9.02 15.71
N VAL A 150 -9.17 9.82 16.52
CA VAL A 150 -9.24 9.74 17.98
C VAL A 150 -9.85 11.03 18.49
N LEU A 151 -10.95 10.91 19.19
CA LEU A 151 -11.69 12.01 19.79
C LEU A 151 -11.21 12.31 21.21
N ASN A 152 -11.72 13.40 21.77
CA ASN A 152 -11.48 13.75 23.15
C ASN A 152 -11.82 12.56 24.08
N GLY A 153 -10.93 12.27 25.03
CA GLY A 153 -11.05 11.12 25.91
C GLY A 153 -10.44 9.81 25.34
N GLY A 154 -9.73 9.88 24.21
CA GLY A 154 -8.98 8.74 23.66
C GLY A 154 -9.83 7.72 22.90
N LYS A 155 -11.09 8.02 22.62
CA LYS A 155 -11.98 7.12 21.87
C LYS A 155 -11.66 7.14 20.39
N ALA A 156 -11.27 5.97 19.86
CA ALA A 156 -11.10 5.79 18.41
C ALA A 156 -12.46 5.66 17.72
N CYS A 157 -12.57 6.21 16.53
CA CYS A 157 -13.77 6.07 15.69
C CYS A 157 -13.40 5.96 14.21
N LEU A 158 -14.30 5.36 13.44
CA LEU A 158 -14.26 5.29 11.99
C LEU A 158 -15.41 6.12 11.44
N LYS A 159 -15.11 7.23 10.76
CA LYS A 159 -16.13 8.19 10.30
C LYS A 159 -15.75 8.81 8.97
N LYS A 160 -16.74 9.26 8.20
CA LYS A 160 -16.53 10.20 7.09
C LYS A 160 -16.22 11.58 7.61
N PHE A 161 -15.18 12.18 7.08
CA PHE A 161 -14.66 13.48 7.49
C PHE A 161 -15.23 14.60 6.63
N TYR A 162 -15.72 15.65 7.27
CA TYR A 162 -16.14 16.87 6.62
C TYR A 162 -15.62 18.08 7.42
N ARG A 163 -14.88 18.94 6.74
CA ARG A 163 -14.42 20.21 7.34
C ARG A 163 -15.49 21.27 7.12
N GLU A 164 -16.00 21.82 8.20
CA GLU A 164 -16.88 22.98 8.24
C GLU A 164 -16.06 24.23 8.65
N GLU A 165 -16.65 25.41 8.63
CA GLU A 165 -15.91 26.67 8.88
C GLU A 165 -15.11 26.67 10.19
N ASN A 166 -15.72 26.26 11.31
CA ASN A 166 -15.08 26.24 12.63
C ASN A 166 -15.12 24.90 13.35
N GLN A 167 -15.60 23.85 12.69
CA GLN A 167 -15.80 22.54 13.29
C GLN A 167 -15.50 21.44 12.28
N ILE A 168 -15.41 20.24 12.78
CA ILE A 168 -15.31 19.01 11.99
C ILE A 168 -16.60 18.23 12.18
N ARG A 169 -17.27 17.90 11.08
CA ARG A 169 -18.40 16.99 11.10
C ARG A 169 -17.91 15.58 10.75
N LEU A 170 -18.19 14.67 11.65
CA LEU A 170 -17.89 13.25 11.53
C LEU A 170 -19.20 12.48 11.35
N GLN A 171 -19.35 11.78 10.23
CA GLN A 171 -20.55 11.04 9.85
C GLN A 171 -20.26 9.55 9.75
N SER A 172 -21.22 8.69 10.09
CA SER A 172 -21.09 7.24 9.91
C SER A 172 -20.86 6.86 8.44
N PRO A 173 -19.94 5.93 8.16
CA PRO A 173 -19.63 5.49 6.79
C PRO A 173 -20.81 4.83 6.08
N ASN A 174 -21.71 4.17 6.80
CA ASN A 174 -22.88 3.44 6.29
C ASN A 174 -23.95 4.33 5.61
N GLY A 175 -23.75 5.66 5.58
CA GLY A 175 -24.69 6.59 4.97
C GLY A 175 -25.84 7.02 5.90
N SER A 176 -25.87 6.58 7.17
CA SER A 176 -26.80 7.13 8.14
C SER A 176 -26.58 8.65 8.30
N MET A 177 -27.65 9.38 8.63
CA MET A 177 -27.55 10.82 8.87
C MET A 177 -26.96 11.16 10.24
N GLU A 178 -26.58 10.15 11.03
CA GLU A 178 -25.94 10.38 12.32
C GLU A 178 -24.58 11.03 12.12
N SER A 179 -24.45 12.22 12.64
CA SER A 179 -23.19 12.98 12.57
C SER A 179 -22.91 13.63 13.92
N GLU A 180 -21.65 13.73 14.23
CA GLU A 180 -21.13 14.39 15.42
C GLU A 180 -20.31 15.61 15.00
N MET A 181 -20.57 16.75 15.64
CA MET A 181 -19.80 17.97 15.45
C MET A 181 -18.75 18.08 16.55
N VAL A 182 -17.49 18.15 16.16
CA VAL A 182 -16.35 18.25 17.09
C VAL A 182 -15.48 19.45 16.71
N THR A 183 -14.88 20.09 17.70
CA THR A 183 -13.93 21.19 17.46
C THR A 183 -12.54 20.67 17.10
N HIS A 184 -12.23 19.44 17.50
CA HIS A 184 -10.94 18.80 17.26
C HIS A 184 -11.09 17.30 17.14
N ALA A 185 -10.37 16.70 16.18
CA ALA A 185 -10.21 15.25 16.03
C ALA A 185 -8.77 14.98 15.61
N ASP A 186 -8.13 14.04 16.30
CA ASP A 186 -6.78 13.58 15.93
C ASP A 186 -6.91 12.48 14.85
N ILE A 187 -6.70 12.88 13.60
CA ILE A 187 -6.81 11.97 12.46
C ILE A 187 -5.55 11.11 12.39
N ARG A 188 -5.71 9.81 12.57
CA ARG A 188 -4.62 8.83 12.50
C ARG A 188 -4.30 8.40 11.08
N GLY A 189 -5.30 8.38 10.21
CA GLY A 189 -5.14 8.05 8.80
C GLY A 189 -6.46 8.01 8.06
N VAL A 190 -6.36 7.98 6.72
CA VAL A 190 -7.48 7.84 5.80
C VAL A 190 -7.59 6.38 5.39
N VAL A 191 -8.77 5.81 5.50
CA VAL A 191 -9.04 4.43 5.10
C VAL A 191 -8.99 4.30 3.59
N VAL A 192 -8.17 3.38 3.11
CA VAL A 192 -7.99 3.10 1.68
C VAL A 192 -8.54 1.73 1.28
N GLY A 193 -8.79 0.86 2.26
CA GLY A 193 -9.35 -0.45 1.99
C GLY A 193 -9.69 -1.23 3.26
N ILE A 194 -10.45 -2.29 3.06
CA ILE A 194 -10.81 -3.26 4.09
C ILE A 194 -10.47 -4.63 3.52
N LEU A 195 -9.82 -5.47 4.33
CA LEU A 195 -9.55 -6.87 4.00
C LEU A 195 -10.30 -7.76 4.98
N ARG A 196 -11.19 -8.61 4.44
CA ARG A 196 -11.86 -9.67 5.19
C ARG A 196 -11.34 -11.02 4.73
N ARG A 197 -10.99 -11.85 5.69
CA ARG A 197 -10.62 -13.25 5.45
C ARG A 197 -11.75 -14.15 5.91
N PHE A 198 -11.99 -15.20 5.15
CA PHE A 198 -13.00 -16.23 5.46
C PHE A 198 -12.36 -17.54 5.93
N ASP A 199 -11.03 -17.58 6.03
CA ASP A 199 -10.26 -18.68 6.57
C ASP A 199 -9.79 -18.34 8.02
N GLU A 200 -9.69 -19.35 8.85
CA GLU A 200 -9.23 -19.22 10.25
C GLU A 200 -7.68 -19.20 10.39
N ALA A 201 -6.94 -19.13 9.28
CA ALA A 201 -5.49 -19.12 9.34
C ALA A 201 -4.98 -17.84 9.99
N PRO A 202 -4.12 -17.93 11.03
CA PRO A 202 -3.51 -16.76 11.66
C PRO A 202 -2.61 -16.02 10.66
N ILE A 203 -2.64 -14.69 10.72
CA ILE A 203 -1.70 -13.82 10.00
C ILE A 203 -0.43 -13.70 10.81
#